data_29f25747b48dea201ec8f68758d75cb0
#
_entry.id   29f25747b48dea201ec8f68758d75cb0
#
_cell.length_a   1.000
_cell.length_b   1.000
_cell.length_c   1.000
_cell.angle_alpha   90.00
_cell.angle_beta   90.00
_cell.angle_gamma   90.00
#
_symmetry.space_group_name_H-M   'P 1'
#
loop_
_entity.id
_entity.type
_entity.pdbx_description
1 polymer ?
#
loop_
_entity_poly.entity_id
_entity_poly.type
_entity_poly.pdbx_seq_one_letter_code
_entity_poly.pdbx_strand_id
1 'polypeptide(L)'
;MSGGPDFAFAVAGYRAWQLGPAGVLFPLAIPAAPPWEPMVNRARCFGGRCDDAHEAPGHHCKCGLHALRDPDDERLKLGHPAVGAVAAWGEIEVYAAGFRAEYASVIALANERSRSTGPPARLREAARRYGVRLVSLADLEAAAREFALPLPDD
;
A
#
# COMPACT_ATOMS: atom_id res chain seq x y z
N MET A 1 19.94 6.11 12.26
CA MET A 1 18.52 6.39 12.50
C MET A 1 17.86 6.96 11.28
N SER A 2 16.81 6.38 10.87
CA SER A 2 16.03 6.90 9.79
C SER A 2 15.15 8.07 10.26
N GLY A 3 14.68 8.88 9.35
CA GLY A 3 14.27 10.22 9.65
C GLY A 3 12.80 10.51 9.92
N GLY A 4 11.93 9.57 9.96
CA GLY A 4 10.51 9.84 10.14
C GLY A 4 10.04 9.67 11.58
N PRO A 5 8.89 10.24 11.94
CA PRO A 5 8.29 9.96 13.24
C PRO A 5 7.81 8.52 13.30
N ASP A 6 7.77 8.00 14.52
CA ASP A 6 7.21 6.68 14.78
C ASP A 6 5.75 6.85 15.21
N PHE A 7 4.83 6.35 14.40
CA PHE A 7 3.41 6.49 14.67
C PHE A 7 2.93 5.40 15.63
N ALA A 8 2.30 5.80 16.72
CA ALA A 8 1.72 4.89 17.71
C ALA A 8 0.48 4.17 17.18
N PHE A 9 -0.20 4.75 16.20
CA PHE A 9 -1.39 4.18 15.59
C PHE A 9 -1.17 4.01 14.10
N ALA A 10 -1.82 2.99 13.52
CA ALA A 10 -1.74 2.79 12.08
C ALA A 10 -2.40 3.95 11.35
N VAL A 11 -1.79 4.38 10.25
CA VAL A 11 -2.34 5.40 9.37
C VAL A 11 -2.72 4.77 8.03
N ALA A 12 -3.77 5.28 7.42
CA ALA A 12 -4.27 4.79 6.14
C ALA A 12 -3.53 5.44 4.98
N GLY A 13 -3.24 4.64 3.98
CA GLY A 13 -2.75 5.12 2.70
C GLY A 13 -3.31 4.27 1.57
N TYR A 14 -3.11 4.73 0.35
CA TYR A 14 -3.69 4.10 -0.84
C TYR A 14 -2.60 3.82 -1.85
N ARG A 15 -2.69 2.68 -2.52
CA ARG A 15 -1.69 2.32 -3.50
C ARG A 15 -2.21 1.34 -4.53
N ALA A 16 -1.41 1.11 -5.55
CA ALA A 16 -1.69 0.12 -6.57
C ALA A 16 -0.61 -0.97 -6.57
N TRP A 17 -0.97 -2.14 -7.09
CA TRP A 17 -0.08 -3.29 -7.22
C TRP A 17 -0.28 -3.95 -8.58
N GLN A 18 0.69 -4.75 -8.99
CA GLN A 18 0.50 -5.77 -10.02
C GLN A 18 -0.22 -6.95 -9.40
N LEU A 19 -1.10 -7.57 -10.17
CA LEU A 19 -1.89 -8.71 -9.72
C LEU A 19 -1.37 -9.98 -10.38
N GLY A 20 -0.76 -10.83 -9.60
CA GLY A 20 -0.19 -12.09 -10.06
C GLY A 20 -1.13 -13.27 -9.93
N PRO A 21 -0.63 -14.48 -10.21
CA PRO A 21 -1.41 -15.71 -10.06
C PRO A 21 -1.88 -15.90 -8.63
N ALA A 22 -3.02 -16.54 -8.47
CA ALA A 22 -3.63 -16.83 -7.16
C ALA A 22 -3.87 -15.59 -6.29
N GLY A 23 -4.03 -14.42 -6.91
CA GLY A 23 -4.32 -13.17 -6.21
C GLY A 23 -3.14 -12.58 -5.45
N VAL A 24 -1.92 -12.91 -5.81
CA VAL A 24 -0.74 -12.36 -5.15
C VAL A 24 -0.50 -10.93 -5.62
N LEU A 25 -0.24 -10.02 -4.68
CA LEU A 25 0.02 -8.62 -4.97
C LEU A 25 1.52 -8.35 -5.04
N PHE A 26 1.97 -7.81 -6.15
CA PHE A 26 3.38 -7.48 -6.38
C PHE A 26 3.58 -5.97 -6.49
N PRO A 27 4.71 -5.43 -6.02
CA PRO A 27 5.03 -4.03 -6.22
C PRO A 27 5.09 -3.66 -7.70
N LEU A 28 4.70 -2.44 -8.03
CA LEU A 28 4.69 -1.97 -9.41
C LEU A 28 6.08 -1.69 -9.97
N ALA A 29 6.92 -1.06 -9.17
CA ALA A 29 8.11 -0.39 -9.67
C ALA A 29 9.42 -1.16 -9.47
N ILE A 30 9.39 -2.25 -8.73
CA ILE A 30 10.61 -3.00 -8.40
C ILE A 30 10.39 -4.46 -8.80
N PRO A 31 10.81 -4.86 -10.02
CA PRO A 31 10.54 -6.23 -10.50
C PRO A 31 11.12 -7.34 -9.63
N ALA A 32 12.21 -7.07 -8.93
CA ALA A 32 12.86 -8.07 -8.08
C ALA A 32 12.34 -8.07 -6.64
N ALA A 33 11.43 -7.16 -6.30
CA ALA A 33 10.89 -7.11 -4.95
C ALA A 33 9.97 -8.30 -4.68
N PRO A 34 9.97 -8.84 -3.46
CA PRO A 34 9.07 -9.93 -3.13
C PRO A 34 7.61 -9.48 -3.13
N PRO A 35 6.67 -10.42 -3.29
CA PRO A 35 5.25 -10.08 -3.19
C PRO A 35 4.89 -9.62 -1.79
N TRP A 36 3.76 -8.92 -1.69
CA TRP A 36 3.22 -8.53 -0.40
C TRP A 36 2.64 -9.76 0.31
N GLU A 37 2.84 -9.78 1.61
CA GLU A 37 2.35 -10.83 2.48
C GLU A 37 0.94 -10.50 3.00
N PRO A 38 0.13 -11.52 3.35
CA PRO A 38 -1.23 -11.29 3.85
C PRO A 38 -1.32 -10.57 5.18
N MET A 39 -0.32 -10.68 6.05
CA MET A 39 -0.41 -10.08 7.38
C MET A 39 0.39 -8.80 7.48
N VAL A 40 1.67 -8.90 7.68
CA VAL A 40 2.53 -7.73 7.89
C VAL A 40 3.64 -7.72 6.85
N ASN A 41 3.82 -6.56 6.24
CA ASN A 41 4.93 -6.31 5.33
C ASN A 41 5.91 -5.37 6.00
N ARG A 42 7.17 -5.71 5.95
CA ARG A 42 8.25 -4.87 6.45
C ARG A 42 9.03 -4.31 5.28
N ALA A 43 9.29 -3.01 5.34
CA ALA A 43 10.05 -2.34 4.29
C ALA A 43 11.49 -2.82 4.25
N ARG A 44 12.03 -2.91 3.03
CA ARG A 44 13.43 -3.24 2.78
C ARG A 44 13.96 -2.33 1.70
N CYS A 45 15.24 -2.04 1.75
CA CYS A 45 15.89 -1.30 0.68
C CYS A 45 16.35 -2.26 -0.41
N PHE A 46 15.78 -2.13 -1.61
CA PHE A 46 16.14 -2.97 -2.76
C PHE A 46 16.95 -2.22 -3.80
N GLY A 47 17.15 -0.91 -3.61
CA GLY A 47 17.58 -0.05 -4.69
C GLY A 47 19.03 -0.18 -5.13
N GLY A 48 19.89 -0.80 -4.35
CA GLY A 48 21.31 -0.85 -4.65
C GLY A 48 21.98 0.51 -4.70
N ARG A 49 21.24 1.57 -4.41
CA ARG A 49 21.73 2.96 -4.42
C ARG A 49 22.12 3.47 -3.03
N CYS A 50 21.82 2.68 -2.02
CA CYS A 50 22.16 3.01 -0.65
C CYS A 50 23.45 2.26 -0.32
N ASP A 51 24.49 3.01 -0.06
CA ASP A 51 25.81 2.43 0.20
C ASP A 51 25.88 1.71 1.53
N ASP A 52 24.99 2.05 2.46
CA ASP A 52 24.98 1.47 3.78
C ASP A 52 23.73 0.63 3.99
N ALA A 53 23.89 -0.50 4.66
CA ALA A 53 22.78 -1.27 5.16
C ALA A 53 22.02 -0.41 6.18
N HIS A 54 20.74 -0.19 5.94
CA HIS A 54 19.89 0.58 6.83
C HIS A 54 18.51 -0.03 6.87
N GLU A 55 17.77 0.33 7.89
CA GLU A 55 16.36 -0.01 7.96
C GLU A 55 15.55 0.95 7.09
N ALA A 56 14.63 0.40 6.32
CA ALA A 56 13.71 1.21 5.52
C ALA A 56 12.55 1.70 6.39
N PRO A 57 12.04 2.93 6.23
CA PRO A 57 12.49 3.92 5.27
C PRO A 57 13.78 4.62 5.71
N GLY A 58 14.75 4.68 4.81
CA GLY A 58 16.02 5.36 5.09
C GLY A 58 15.93 6.85 4.79
N HIS A 59 16.57 7.66 5.62
CA HIS A 59 16.52 9.11 5.51
C HIS A 59 17.07 9.63 4.18
N HIS A 60 18.14 9.03 3.69
CA HIS A 60 18.79 9.42 2.44
C HIS A 60 18.46 8.49 1.27
N CYS A 61 17.42 7.69 1.40
CA CYS A 61 17.01 6.74 0.40
C CYS A 61 15.49 6.84 0.19
N LYS A 62 15.03 6.45 -0.98
CA LYS A 62 13.58 6.43 -1.27
C LYS A 62 12.94 5.08 -0.92
N CYS A 63 13.61 4.26 -0.17
CA CYS A 63 13.08 2.96 0.23
C CYS A 63 11.94 3.12 1.24
N GLY A 64 11.15 2.07 1.37
CA GLY A 64 9.98 2.05 2.26
C GLY A 64 8.76 1.51 1.56
N LEU A 65 7.71 1.29 2.32
CA LEU A 65 6.42 0.89 1.79
C LEU A 65 5.63 2.16 1.48
N HIS A 66 5.51 2.47 0.19
CA HIS A 66 4.92 3.71 -0.28
C HIS A 66 3.41 3.63 -0.38
N ALA A 67 2.74 4.70 0.00
CA ALA A 67 1.30 4.86 -0.18
C ALA A 67 0.96 6.33 -0.38
N LEU A 68 -0.17 6.57 -1.03
CA LEU A 68 -0.67 7.91 -1.31
C LEU A 68 -1.66 8.32 -0.24
N ARG A 69 -1.72 9.61 0.03
CA ARG A 69 -2.61 10.20 1.02
C ARG A 69 -4.07 10.17 0.58
N ASP A 70 -4.30 10.36 -0.72
CA ASP A 70 -5.62 10.60 -1.28
C ASP A 70 -6.07 9.40 -2.11
N PRO A 71 -7.23 8.78 -1.79
CA PRO A 71 -7.75 7.70 -2.61
C PRO A 71 -8.16 8.15 -4.02
N ASP A 72 -8.35 9.45 -4.22
CA ASP A 72 -8.69 10.01 -5.54
C ASP A 72 -7.47 10.46 -6.34
N ASP A 73 -6.27 10.18 -5.86
CA ASP A 73 -5.05 10.53 -6.57
C ASP A 73 -5.05 9.90 -7.96
N GLU A 74 -4.72 10.70 -8.97
CA GLU A 74 -4.75 10.25 -10.37
C GLU A 74 -3.82 9.07 -10.65
N ARG A 75 -2.74 8.95 -9.89
CA ARG A 75 -1.81 7.82 -10.04
C ARG A 75 -2.47 6.48 -9.76
N LEU A 76 -3.53 6.46 -8.96
CA LEU A 76 -4.33 5.25 -8.71
C LEU A 76 -5.29 4.95 -9.85
N LYS A 77 -5.53 5.92 -10.73
CA LYS A 77 -6.51 5.81 -11.82
C LYS A 77 -5.89 5.41 -13.15
N LEU A 78 -4.64 5.00 -13.16
CA LEU A 78 -3.91 4.67 -14.40
C LEU A 78 -4.20 3.25 -14.92
N GLY A 79 -5.29 2.63 -14.50
CA GLY A 79 -5.67 1.30 -14.99
C GLY A 79 -4.87 0.17 -14.37
N HIS A 80 -4.37 0.34 -13.18
CA HIS A 80 -3.63 -0.71 -12.49
C HIS A 80 -4.53 -1.91 -12.17
N PRO A 81 -3.99 -3.14 -12.21
CA PRO A 81 -4.76 -4.35 -11.95
C PRO A 81 -5.35 -4.42 -10.55
N ALA A 82 -4.67 -3.90 -9.57
CA ALA A 82 -5.15 -3.88 -8.19
C ALA A 82 -4.85 -2.52 -7.56
N VAL A 83 -5.87 -1.96 -6.93
CA VAL A 83 -5.79 -0.71 -6.16
C VAL A 83 -6.43 -0.99 -4.81
N GLY A 84 -5.87 -0.42 -3.76
CA GLY A 84 -6.44 -0.64 -2.45
C GLY A 84 -5.88 0.27 -1.38
N ALA A 85 -6.23 -0.04 -0.14
CA ALA A 85 -5.81 0.68 1.04
C ALA A 85 -4.90 -0.17 1.91
N VAL A 86 -3.97 0.49 2.57
CA VAL A 86 -3.08 -0.13 3.55
C VAL A 86 -3.19 0.60 4.88
N ALA A 87 -2.92 -0.13 5.95
CA ALA A 87 -2.66 0.43 7.26
C ALA A 87 -1.15 0.38 7.46
N ALA A 88 -0.54 1.51 7.80
CA ALA A 88 0.91 1.62 7.94
C ALA A 88 1.27 2.11 9.35
N TRP A 89 2.38 1.62 9.86
CA TRP A 89 2.85 1.99 11.18
C TRP A 89 4.36 1.84 11.28
N GLY A 90 4.88 2.10 12.48
CA GLY A 90 6.30 2.15 12.70
C GLY A 90 6.85 3.50 12.26
N GLU A 91 8.04 3.50 11.76
CA GLU A 91 8.65 4.71 11.26
C GLU A 91 8.06 5.09 9.92
N ILE A 92 7.57 6.32 9.81
CA ILE A 92 6.90 6.81 8.61
C ILE A 92 7.50 8.16 8.23
N GLU A 93 7.87 8.29 6.97
CA GLU A 93 8.29 9.56 6.41
C GLU A 93 7.18 10.10 5.53
N VAL A 94 6.68 11.29 5.89
CA VAL A 94 5.53 11.92 5.24
C VAL A 94 6.03 12.92 4.20
N TYR A 95 5.36 12.96 3.05
CA TYR A 95 5.57 13.98 2.04
C TYR A 95 4.22 14.43 1.49
N ALA A 96 4.22 15.44 0.61
CA ALA A 96 2.97 16.08 0.19
C ALA A 96 1.93 15.11 -0.37
N ALA A 97 2.34 14.15 -1.20
CA ALA A 97 1.40 13.23 -1.85
C ALA A 97 1.09 11.98 -1.04
N GLY A 98 1.88 11.69 -0.01
CA GLY A 98 1.69 10.46 0.76
C GLY A 98 2.80 10.22 1.76
N PHE A 99 3.21 8.95 1.87
CA PHE A 99 4.24 8.57 2.82
C PHE A 99 4.96 7.30 2.37
N ARG A 100 6.04 7.01 3.06
CA ARG A 100 6.69 5.70 3.01
C ARG A 100 6.88 5.21 4.45
N ALA A 101 6.60 3.95 4.67
CA ALA A 101 6.49 3.38 6.01
C ALA A 101 7.40 2.18 6.21
N GLU A 102 7.66 1.90 7.46
CA GLU A 102 8.40 0.72 7.88
C GLU A 102 7.55 -0.55 7.79
N TYR A 103 6.30 -0.48 8.24
CA TYR A 103 5.36 -1.60 8.23
C TYR A 103 4.06 -1.22 7.57
N ALA A 104 3.44 -2.18 6.89
CA ALA A 104 2.10 -2.00 6.34
C ALA A 104 1.39 -3.34 6.15
N SER A 105 0.06 -3.28 6.21
CA SER A 105 -0.83 -4.39 5.88
C SER A 105 -1.88 -3.94 4.89
N VAL A 106 -2.25 -4.81 3.96
CA VAL A 106 -3.40 -4.56 3.09
C VAL A 106 -4.66 -4.63 3.93
N ILE A 107 -5.54 -3.64 3.85
CA ILE A 107 -6.77 -3.59 4.64
C ILE A 107 -8.04 -3.57 3.81
N ALA A 108 -7.98 -3.20 2.54
CA ALA A 108 -9.12 -3.24 1.62
C ALA A 108 -8.60 -3.20 0.19
N LEU A 109 -9.37 -3.79 -0.73
CA LEU A 109 -9.10 -3.69 -2.16
C LEU A 109 -10.28 -3.06 -2.87
N ALA A 110 -10.02 -2.28 -3.90
CA ALA A 110 -11.03 -1.59 -4.66
C ALA A 110 -11.44 -2.40 -5.87
N ASN A 111 -12.74 -2.45 -6.12
CA ASN A 111 -13.31 -3.07 -7.30
C ASN A 111 -13.71 -1.98 -8.29
N GLU A 112 -12.81 -1.61 -9.19
CA GLU A 112 -13.06 -0.56 -10.17
C GLU A 112 -13.93 -0.99 -11.34
N ARG A 113 -14.06 -2.30 -11.56
CA ARG A 113 -14.70 -2.85 -12.75
C ARG A 113 -16.02 -3.54 -12.47
N SER A 114 -16.72 -3.14 -11.44
CA SER A 114 -17.86 -3.86 -10.93
C SER A 114 -19.17 -3.58 -11.67
N ARG A 115 -19.15 -3.14 -12.89
CA ARG A 115 -20.40 -2.68 -13.48
C ARG A 115 -21.38 -3.80 -13.80
N SER A 116 -21.06 -4.66 -14.74
CA SER A 116 -22.01 -5.68 -15.16
C SER A 116 -21.54 -7.10 -14.91
N THR A 117 -20.24 -7.30 -14.81
CA THR A 117 -19.66 -8.64 -14.71
C THR A 117 -19.02 -8.93 -13.35
N GLY A 118 -19.03 -7.95 -12.46
CA GLY A 118 -18.34 -8.09 -11.19
C GLY A 118 -16.82 -8.03 -11.31
N PRO A 119 -16.12 -8.22 -10.19
CA PRO A 119 -14.66 -8.13 -10.18
C PRO A 119 -14.02 -9.32 -10.90
N PRO A 120 -12.83 -9.12 -11.50
CA PRO A 120 -12.08 -10.23 -12.08
C PRO A 120 -11.77 -11.30 -11.05
N ALA A 121 -11.68 -12.54 -11.49
CA ALA A 121 -11.43 -13.68 -10.61
C ALA A 121 -10.18 -13.51 -9.77
N ARG A 122 -9.09 -13.02 -10.35
CA ARG A 122 -7.84 -12.80 -9.63
C ARG A 122 -7.96 -11.75 -8.52
N LEU A 123 -8.79 -10.74 -8.73
CA LEU A 123 -9.01 -9.72 -7.71
C LEU A 123 -9.81 -10.29 -6.54
N ARG A 124 -10.80 -11.14 -6.81
CA ARG A 124 -11.50 -11.87 -5.75
C ARG A 124 -10.56 -12.80 -4.99
N GLU A 125 -9.67 -13.47 -5.71
CA GLU A 125 -8.66 -14.31 -5.06
C GLU A 125 -7.73 -13.49 -4.17
N ALA A 126 -7.34 -12.29 -4.61
CA ALA A 126 -6.52 -11.39 -3.81
C ALA A 126 -7.25 -10.99 -2.53
N ALA A 127 -8.51 -10.62 -2.62
CA ALA A 127 -9.30 -10.26 -1.44
C ALA A 127 -9.35 -11.42 -0.43
N ARG A 128 -9.54 -12.65 -0.91
CA ARG A 128 -9.52 -13.83 -0.06
C ARG A 128 -8.14 -14.11 0.54
N ARG A 129 -7.09 -14.02 -0.29
CA ARG A 129 -5.72 -14.26 0.17
C ARG A 129 -5.30 -13.31 1.28
N TYR A 130 -5.63 -12.03 1.13
CA TYR A 130 -5.25 -11.01 2.10
C TYR A 130 -6.28 -10.84 3.22
N GLY A 131 -7.41 -11.56 3.15
CA GLY A 131 -8.42 -11.51 4.19
C GLY A 131 -9.12 -10.16 4.29
N VAL A 132 -9.32 -9.48 3.16
CA VAL A 132 -9.85 -8.13 3.12
C VAL A 132 -11.11 -8.05 2.26
N ARG A 133 -11.87 -6.98 2.47
CA ARG A 133 -13.07 -6.73 1.65
C ARG A 133 -12.70 -6.14 0.31
N LEU A 134 -13.52 -6.47 -0.67
CA LEU A 134 -13.47 -5.86 -1.99
C LEU A 134 -14.63 -4.87 -2.05
N VAL A 135 -14.30 -3.58 -2.16
CA VAL A 135 -15.26 -2.49 -2.11
C VAL A 135 -15.17 -1.64 -3.37
N SER A 136 -16.15 -0.78 -3.61
CA SER A 136 -16.05 0.18 -4.70
C SER A 136 -14.93 1.19 -4.40
N LEU A 137 -14.38 1.81 -5.44
CA LEU A 137 -13.36 2.84 -5.23
C LEU A 137 -13.93 3.99 -4.39
N ALA A 138 -15.20 4.33 -4.57
CA ALA A 138 -15.85 5.38 -3.77
C ALA A 138 -15.92 5.04 -2.28
N ASP A 139 -15.97 3.76 -1.94
CA ASP A 139 -16.08 3.30 -0.55
C ASP A 139 -14.72 2.95 0.09
N LEU A 140 -13.65 3.06 -0.68
CA LEU A 140 -12.33 2.62 -0.22
C LEU A 140 -11.85 3.39 1.01
N GLU A 141 -12.05 4.70 1.03
CA GLU A 141 -11.64 5.53 2.16
C GLU A 141 -12.39 5.16 3.44
N ALA A 142 -13.70 4.98 3.33
CA ALA A 142 -14.49 4.58 4.50
C ALA A 142 -14.07 3.20 5.02
N ALA A 143 -13.79 2.26 4.11
CA ALA A 143 -13.31 0.94 4.49
C ALA A 143 -11.96 1.01 5.19
N ALA A 144 -11.07 1.87 4.70
CA ALA A 144 -9.75 2.04 5.31
C ALA A 144 -9.83 2.59 6.73
N ARG A 145 -10.75 3.53 6.95
CA ARG A 145 -10.91 4.18 8.26
C ARG A 145 -11.46 3.24 9.35
N GLU A 146 -11.97 2.10 8.99
CA GLU A 146 -12.34 1.08 9.97
C GLU A 146 -11.12 0.48 10.66
N PHE A 147 -9.94 0.56 10.04
CA PHE A 147 -8.72 -0.09 10.53
C PHE A 147 -7.56 0.86 10.79
N ALA A 148 -7.62 2.09 10.28
CA ALA A 148 -6.50 3.02 10.37
C ALA A 148 -7.00 4.47 10.38
N LEU A 149 -6.20 5.35 10.96
CA LEU A 149 -6.49 6.78 10.99
C LEU A 149 -6.02 7.44 9.68
N PRO A 150 -6.65 8.55 9.28
CA PRO A 150 -6.12 9.29 8.15
C PRO A 150 -4.72 9.82 8.45
N LEU A 151 -3.90 9.93 7.41
CA LEU A 151 -2.58 10.53 7.56
C LEU A 151 -2.75 11.98 8.00
N PRO A 152 -2.07 12.42 9.06
CA PRO A 152 -2.18 13.80 9.50
C PRO A 152 -1.75 14.79 8.43
N ASP A 153 -2.36 15.95 8.41
CA ASP A 153 -1.92 17.05 7.57
C ASP A 153 -0.61 17.61 8.11
N ASP A 154 0.20 18.16 7.22
CA ASP A 154 1.46 18.80 7.61
C ASP A 154 1.22 20.04 8.49
#